data_605136803d2b55b6e820974d0f5c82b4
#
_entry.id   605136803d2b55b6e820974d0f5c82b4
#
_cell.length_a   1.000
_cell.length_b   1.000
_cell.length_c   1.000
_cell.angle_alpha   90.00
_cell.angle_beta   90.00
_cell.angle_gamma   90.00
#
_symmetry.space_group_name_H-M   'P 1'
#
loop_
_entity.id
_entity.type
_entity.pdbx_description
1 polymer ?
#
loop_
_entity_poly.entity_id
_entity_poly.type
_entity_poly.pdbx_seq_one_letter_code
_entity_poly.pdbx_strand_id
1 'polypeptide(L)'
;MKILKKISTVLLLSCAVACPADAAKVVDEYGRDGLTSDMALIYAGASHRPDWTKEQLLPYVTHEYADGRRTWFFDSFLFMEFAAGNVAFGNGYNKVGLKSDWEWLLGEMFADGYKLHALDELIGDMKKTLGEPPMRHKVVISCCAPCKKDGKWQDIGWGELDGENIDFSKRSHRLKAVKWYVDQIVESFENAAFENIDLIGVYWVEESLWSNSDIIASLNSYIRTKGLKSYWIPYYPNNEQYKFEWSNTYHFDMAYQQPNYFFCNNNNPDDLPPYSQLEQACIDSKKYGLGLELEFETSGSSNGLNEYSPAFHQRLVDYLNVFDEQGVFEESCVAYYTGTKGIIDMAESSDPVNHATMDRIAATVEKRHAAISAGIDDVVADVRIPFAYAGRGEIFITAAAPDACVYTMDGVRVHSGAGRFACAAGAYVVSDGHGETVKLIVK
;
A
#
# COMPACT_ATOMS: atom_id res chain seq x y z
N MET A 1 -8.29 -3.47 -78.37
CA MET A 1 -9.30 -3.56 -77.29
C MET A 1 -8.64 -4.12 -76.05
N LYS A 2 -8.12 -3.24 -75.15
CA LYS A 2 -7.40 -3.60 -73.95
C LYS A 2 -8.29 -3.36 -72.73
N ILE A 3 -8.57 -4.43 -72.00
CA ILE A 3 -9.37 -4.41 -70.80
C ILE A 3 -8.44 -4.07 -69.64
N LEU A 4 -8.59 -2.90 -69.01
CA LEU A 4 -7.94 -2.53 -67.74
C LEU A 4 -8.70 -3.23 -66.59
N LYS A 5 -8.01 -4.13 -65.89
CA LYS A 5 -8.45 -4.58 -64.53
C LYS A 5 -8.10 -3.51 -63.50
N LYS A 6 -9.11 -2.95 -62.86
CA LYS A 6 -8.94 -2.16 -61.64
C LYS A 6 -8.73 -3.15 -60.48
N ILE A 7 -7.54 -3.05 -59.89
CA ILE A 7 -7.23 -3.70 -58.61
C ILE A 7 -7.58 -2.69 -57.51
N SER A 8 -8.64 -2.91 -56.80
CA SER A 8 -8.98 -2.18 -55.57
C SER A 8 -8.12 -2.71 -54.42
N THR A 9 -7.11 -1.94 -54.01
CA THR A 9 -6.38 -2.21 -52.81
C THR A 9 -7.21 -1.76 -51.61
N VAL A 10 -7.76 -2.72 -50.89
CA VAL A 10 -8.40 -2.47 -49.57
C VAL A 10 -7.26 -2.28 -48.57
N LEU A 11 -7.07 -1.04 -48.15
CA LEU A 11 -6.20 -0.73 -47.02
C LEU A 11 -6.93 -1.17 -45.75
N LEU A 12 -6.57 -2.34 -45.22
CA LEU A 12 -6.92 -2.73 -43.86
C LEU A 12 -6.11 -1.84 -42.91
N LEU A 13 -6.73 -0.78 -42.41
CA LEU A 13 -6.23 -0.05 -41.24
C LEU A 13 -6.40 -0.99 -40.04
N SER A 14 -5.35 -1.74 -39.73
CA SER A 14 -5.23 -2.38 -38.43
C SER A 14 -5.04 -1.25 -37.41
N CYS A 15 -6.11 -0.87 -36.71
CA CYS A 15 -5.97 -0.21 -35.42
C CYS A 15 -5.28 -1.22 -34.49
N ALA A 16 -3.96 -1.14 -34.44
CA ALA A 16 -3.22 -1.66 -33.30
C ALA A 16 -3.74 -0.85 -32.10
N VAL A 17 -4.67 -1.41 -31.36
CA VAL A 17 -4.86 -1.02 -29.98
C VAL A 17 -3.52 -1.33 -29.34
N ALA A 18 -2.74 -0.30 -29.09
CA ALA A 18 -1.56 -0.43 -28.25
C ALA A 18 -2.08 -0.94 -26.91
N CYS A 19 -1.96 -2.24 -26.68
CA CYS A 19 -1.93 -2.74 -25.32
C CYS A 19 -0.82 -1.96 -24.64
N PRO A 20 -1.06 -1.33 -23.50
CA PRO A 20 0.02 -0.79 -22.73
C PRO A 20 0.90 -1.97 -22.29
N ALA A 21 2.00 -2.18 -23.00
CA ALA A 21 3.06 -3.11 -22.62
C ALA A 21 3.78 -2.66 -21.34
N ASP A 22 3.29 -1.59 -20.72
CA ASP A 22 3.97 -0.91 -19.62
C ASP A 22 3.48 -1.35 -18.23
N ALA A 23 2.35 -2.03 -18.11
CA ALA A 23 1.85 -2.49 -16.81
C ALA A 23 2.63 -3.69 -16.25
N ALA A 24 3.22 -4.51 -17.10
CA ALA A 24 3.97 -5.72 -16.71
C ALA A 24 5.34 -5.46 -16.08
N LYS A 25 5.74 -4.18 -15.93
CA LYS A 25 7.05 -3.81 -15.38
C LYS A 25 6.99 -3.02 -14.07
N VAL A 26 5.80 -2.89 -13.50
CA VAL A 26 5.58 -2.00 -12.34
C VAL A 26 6.51 -2.36 -11.17
N VAL A 27 6.60 -3.62 -10.79
CA VAL A 27 7.48 -4.05 -9.68
C VAL A 27 8.95 -3.86 -10.03
N ASP A 28 9.36 -4.20 -11.26
CA ASP A 28 10.75 -4.04 -11.74
C ASP A 28 11.17 -2.56 -11.81
N GLU A 29 10.34 -1.70 -12.37
CA GLU A 29 10.61 -0.28 -12.48
C GLU A 29 10.52 0.41 -11.11
N TYR A 30 9.48 0.11 -10.33
CA TYR A 30 9.27 0.73 -9.04
C TYR A 30 10.27 0.26 -7.98
N GLY A 31 10.62 -1.01 -7.94
CA GLY A 31 11.64 -1.51 -7.02
C GLY A 31 13.05 -1.01 -7.39
N ARG A 32 13.39 -0.97 -8.67
CA ARG A 32 14.75 -0.57 -9.15
C ARG A 32 14.90 0.93 -9.32
N ASP A 33 13.87 1.63 -9.76
CA ASP A 33 13.91 3.09 -10.03
C ASP A 33 13.66 3.94 -8.78
N GLY A 34 13.75 3.35 -7.60
CA GLY A 34 13.61 4.07 -6.34
C GLY A 34 12.17 4.30 -5.91
N LEU A 35 11.19 3.61 -6.52
CA LEU A 35 9.83 3.57 -5.99
C LEU A 35 9.66 2.44 -4.96
N THR A 36 8.54 2.44 -4.26
CA THR A 36 8.24 1.44 -3.22
C THR A 36 7.64 0.18 -3.85
N SER A 37 7.98 -1.02 -3.35
CA SER A 37 7.25 -2.23 -3.73
C SER A 37 6.21 -2.62 -2.68
N ASP A 38 6.57 -2.56 -1.40
CA ASP A 38 5.71 -2.90 -0.26
C ASP A 38 5.81 -1.81 0.80
N MET A 39 4.85 -0.88 0.80
CA MET A 39 4.90 0.34 1.61
C MET A 39 3.93 0.28 2.78
N ALA A 40 4.44 0.22 4.02
CA ALA A 40 3.63 0.32 5.21
C ALA A 40 3.27 1.78 5.54
N LEU A 41 1.99 2.03 5.87
CA LEU A 41 1.53 3.34 6.32
C LEU A 41 1.75 3.47 7.83
N ILE A 42 2.47 4.51 8.24
CA ILE A 42 2.83 4.83 9.61
C ILE A 42 2.19 6.16 10.02
N TYR A 43 1.12 6.07 10.81
CA TYR A 43 0.46 7.26 11.33
C TYR A 43 1.26 7.81 12.51
N ALA A 44 1.83 8.99 12.36
CA ALA A 44 2.77 9.59 13.30
C ALA A 44 2.40 11.06 13.61
N GLY A 45 2.52 11.49 14.85
CA GLY A 45 2.36 12.89 15.23
C GLY A 45 1.16 13.22 16.10
N ALA A 46 0.25 12.30 16.37
CA ALA A 46 -0.88 12.55 17.27
C ALA A 46 -0.78 11.71 18.55
N SER A 47 -1.28 12.24 19.67
CA SER A 47 -1.21 11.58 21.00
C SER A 47 -1.97 10.24 21.10
N HIS A 48 -2.83 9.94 20.14
CA HIS A 48 -3.52 8.66 20.04
C HIS A 48 -2.80 7.65 19.13
N ARG A 49 -1.63 8.04 18.59
CA ARG A 49 -0.77 7.18 17.78
C ARG A 49 0.33 6.55 18.65
N PRO A 50 0.92 5.45 18.24
CA PRO A 50 2.14 4.93 18.86
C PRO A 50 3.27 5.95 18.82
N ASP A 51 4.18 5.89 19.78
CA ASP A 51 5.40 6.71 19.78
C ASP A 51 6.36 6.31 18.66
N TRP A 52 6.20 5.10 18.15
CA TRP A 52 7.04 4.48 17.12
C TRP A 52 8.49 4.33 17.58
N THR A 53 8.64 3.62 18.70
CA THR A 53 9.95 3.14 19.18
C THR A 53 10.48 2.01 18.30
N LYS A 54 11.75 1.63 18.51
CA LYS A 54 12.34 0.47 17.79
C LYS A 54 11.54 -0.81 18.00
N GLU A 55 11.04 -1.04 19.21
CA GLU A 55 10.21 -2.21 19.55
C GLU A 55 8.89 -2.21 18.77
N GLN A 56 8.26 -1.04 18.65
CA GLN A 56 6.99 -0.92 17.91
C GLN A 56 7.19 -1.00 16.39
N LEU A 57 8.34 -0.59 15.87
CA LEU A 57 8.69 -0.69 14.46
C LEU A 57 9.23 -2.07 14.07
N LEU A 58 9.71 -2.85 15.05
CA LEU A 58 10.33 -4.16 14.76
C LEU A 58 9.47 -5.08 13.90
N PRO A 59 8.16 -5.27 14.16
CA PRO A 59 7.31 -6.14 13.34
C PRO A 59 6.97 -5.56 11.95
N TYR A 60 7.29 -4.31 11.67
CA TYR A 60 7.20 -3.71 10.34
C TYR A 60 8.50 -3.85 9.54
N VAL A 61 9.64 -3.82 10.21
CA VAL A 61 10.96 -3.93 9.58
C VAL A 61 11.35 -5.39 9.36
N THR A 62 10.95 -6.27 10.28
CA THR A 62 11.26 -7.70 10.21
C THR A 62 10.05 -8.54 10.59
N HIS A 63 9.98 -9.76 10.07
CA HIS A 63 9.02 -10.77 10.51
C HIS A 63 9.73 -11.96 11.11
N GLU A 64 9.21 -12.48 12.24
CA GLU A 64 9.67 -13.70 12.88
C GLU A 64 8.63 -14.80 12.69
N TYR A 65 9.01 -15.85 11.98
CA TYR A 65 8.17 -17.02 11.76
C TYR A 65 8.09 -17.93 13.01
N ALA A 66 7.09 -18.78 13.07
CA ALA A 66 6.88 -19.70 14.19
C ALA A 66 8.06 -20.65 14.49
N ASP A 67 8.94 -20.89 13.54
CA ASP A 67 10.17 -21.68 13.70
C ASP A 67 11.36 -20.88 14.25
N GLY A 68 11.17 -19.60 14.52
CA GLY A 68 12.20 -18.67 15.00
C GLY A 68 13.06 -18.05 13.89
N ARG A 69 12.81 -18.37 12.63
CA ARG A 69 13.46 -17.69 11.49
C ARG A 69 12.95 -16.25 11.42
N ARG A 70 13.88 -15.30 11.29
CA ARG A 70 13.56 -13.89 11.11
C ARG A 70 14.02 -13.41 9.73
N THR A 71 13.20 -12.61 9.06
CA THR A 71 13.47 -12.06 7.73
C THR A 71 13.18 -10.56 7.68
N TRP A 72 13.73 -9.88 6.68
CA TRP A 72 13.31 -8.53 6.34
C TRP A 72 11.85 -8.53 5.89
N PHE A 73 11.12 -7.45 6.21
CA PHE A 73 9.71 -7.32 5.88
C PHE A 73 9.48 -6.14 4.93
N PHE A 74 8.72 -5.11 5.31
CA PHE A 74 8.44 -4.01 4.38
C PHE A 74 9.70 -3.28 3.96
N ASP A 75 9.78 -2.88 2.66
CA ASP A 75 10.89 -2.12 2.11
C ASP A 75 10.70 -0.61 2.23
N SER A 76 9.48 -0.16 2.51
CA SER A 76 9.14 1.25 2.46
C SER A 76 8.14 1.64 3.55
N PHE A 77 8.20 2.92 3.95
CA PHE A 77 7.39 3.45 5.04
C PHE A 77 6.86 4.84 4.67
N LEU A 78 5.53 5.00 4.72
CA LEU A 78 4.87 6.29 4.57
C LEU A 78 4.57 6.87 5.95
N PHE A 79 5.33 7.88 6.38
CA PHE A 79 5.05 8.63 7.60
C PHE A 79 4.05 9.74 7.33
N MET A 80 2.89 9.68 7.98
CA MET A 80 1.79 10.60 7.71
C MET A 80 0.92 10.88 8.94
N GLU A 81 0.14 11.97 8.87
CA GLU A 81 -0.95 12.26 9.78
C GLU A 81 -1.97 13.20 9.11
N PHE A 82 -3.25 12.96 9.34
CA PHE A 82 -4.33 13.80 8.80
C PHE A 82 -4.74 14.92 9.75
N ALA A 83 -4.74 14.65 11.04
CA ALA A 83 -5.18 15.59 12.06
C ALA A 83 -4.63 15.25 13.45
N ALA A 84 -4.39 16.27 14.27
CA ALA A 84 -3.97 16.13 15.65
C ALA A 84 -4.83 17.05 16.53
N GLY A 85 -5.68 16.47 17.38
CA GLY A 85 -6.57 17.25 18.25
C GLY A 85 -7.49 18.18 17.44
N ASN A 86 -7.26 19.49 17.56
CA ASN A 86 -8.02 20.53 16.86
C ASN A 86 -7.35 21.08 15.60
N VAL A 87 -6.28 20.43 15.13
CA VAL A 87 -5.52 20.81 13.95
C VAL A 87 -5.76 19.82 12.84
N ALA A 88 -5.86 20.27 11.60
CA ALA A 88 -5.88 19.43 10.42
C ALA A 88 -4.72 19.77 9.48
N PHE A 89 -4.13 18.75 8.91
CA PHE A 89 -3.05 18.84 7.93
C PHE A 89 -3.55 18.67 6.49
N GLY A 90 -4.86 18.46 6.32
CA GLY A 90 -5.57 18.39 5.05
C GLY A 90 -7.04 18.80 5.20
N ASN A 91 -7.72 19.09 4.08
CA ASN A 91 -9.14 19.41 4.08
C ASN A 91 -9.98 18.17 4.49
N GLY A 92 -11.21 18.43 4.93
CA GLY A 92 -12.16 17.35 5.31
C GLY A 92 -12.46 17.29 6.80
N TYR A 93 -11.65 17.90 7.65
CA TYR A 93 -11.78 17.80 9.11
C TYR A 93 -12.40 19.03 9.80
N ASN A 94 -12.92 20.01 9.04
CA ASN A 94 -13.47 21.27 9.56
C ASN A 94 -12.54 22.02 10.53
N LYS A 95 -11.23 21.89 10.33
CA LYS A 95 -10.15 22.43 11.14
C LYS A 95 -9.10 23.02 10.20
N VAL A 96 -8.21 23.84 10.71
CA VAL A 96 -7.11 24.41 9.95
C VAL A 96 -5.80 24.22 10.70
N GLY A 97 -4.73 23.91 9.98
CA GLY A 97 -3.37 23.92 10.49
C GLY A 97 -2.67 25.23 10.11
N LEU A 98 -1.99 25.84 11.05
CA LEU A 98 -1.13 27.00 10.83
C LEU A 98 0.31 26.56 10.51
N LYS A 99 1.17 27.49 10.15
CA LYS A 99 2.60 27.21 9.88
C LYS A 99 3.27 26.49 11.06
N SER A 100 3.03 26.96 12.28
CA SER A 100 3.56 26.33 13.50
C SER A 100 3.06 24.91 13.73
N ASP A 101 1.85 24.59 13.28
CA ASP A 101 1.33 23.23 13.38
C ASP A 101 1.98 22.30 12.35
N TRP A 102 2.28 22.82 11.16
CA TRP A 102 3.02 22.08 10.14
C TRP A 102 4.48 21.85 10.57
N GLU A 103 5.13 22.87 11.15
CA GLU A 103 6.47 22.74 11.75
C GLU A 103 6.48 21.73 12.90
N TRP A 104 5.45 21.75 13.75
CA TRP A 104 5.29 20.77 14.82
C TRP A 104 5.17 19.34 14.30
N LEU A 105 4.31 19.10 13.30
CA LEU A 105 4.13 17.75 12.72
C LEU A 105 5.45 17.23 12.14
N LEU A 106 6.17 18.08 11.42
CA LEU A 106 7.47 17.69 10.87
C LEU A 106 8.45 17.37 12.01
N GLY A 107 8.53 18.20 13.04
CA GLY A 107 9.37 17.96 14.21
C GLY A 107 9.04 16.65 14.91
N GLU A 108 7.75 16.27 14.99
CA GLU A 108 7.32 14.98 15.53
C GLU A 108 7.85 13.80 14.72
N MET A 109 7.90 13.90 13.39
CA MET A 109 8.43 12.83 12.53
C MET A 109 9.94 12.64 12.68
N PHE A 110 10.67 13.71 13.05
CA PHE A 110 12.11 13.71 13.27
C PHE A 110 12.50 13.74 14.77
N ALA A 111 11.60 13.33 15.67
CA ALA A 111 11.88 13.29 17.09
C ALA A 111 12.98 12.27 17.43
N ASP A 112 14.01 12.68 18.19
CA ASP A 112 15.13 11.83 18.59
C ASP A 112 14.67 10.57 19.32
N GLY A 113 15.14 9.41 18.87
CA GLY A 113 14.84 8.11 19.46
C GLY A 113 13.46 7.53 19.10
N TYR A 114 12.72 8.22 18.26
CA TYR A 114 11.38 7.81 17.81
C TYR A 114 11.26 7.90 16.29
N LYS A 115 10.20 7.29 15.73
CA LYS A 115 9.79 7.43 14.33
C LYS A 115 10.95 7.22 13.35
N LEU A 116 11.34 8.23 12.57
CA LEU A 116 12.41 8.11 11.56
C LEU A 116 13.77 7.76 12.18
N HIS A 117 14.14 8.35 13.34
CA HIS A 117 15.38 8.00 14.04
C HIS A 117 15.34 6.56 14.55
N ALA A 118 14.24 6.15 15.18
CA ALA A 118 14.08 4.76 15.64
C ALA A 118 14.09 3.76 14.47
N LEU A 119 13.52 4.13 13.31
CA LEU A 119 13.54 3.29 12.11
C LEU A 119 14.96 3.10 11.58
N ASP A 120 15.70 4.19 11.41
CA ASP A 120 17.10 4.15 10.92
C ASP A 120 17.99 3.30 11.82
N GLU A 121 17.94 3.56 13.15
CA GLU A 121 18.70 2.79 14.13
C GLU A 121 18.31 1.31 14.15
N LEU A 122 17.01 1.01 14.10
CA LEU A 122 16.52 -0.37 14.09
C LEU A 122 17.03 -1.14 12.88
N ILE A 123 16.97 -0.56 11.68
CA ILE A 123 17.48 -1.19 10.46
C ILE A 123 18.99 -1.44 10.62
N GLY A 124 19.75 -0.47 11.13
CA GLY A 124 21.18 -0.63 11.43
C GLY A 124 21.46 -1.76 12.43
N ASP A 125 20.59 -1.94 13.43
CA ASP A 125 20.70 -3.06 14.39
C ASP A 125 20.36 -4.41 13.73
N MET A 126 19.34 -4.46 12.91
CA MET A 126 18.93 -5.70 12.22
C MET A 126 19.95 -6.14 11.17
N LYS A 127 20.64 -5.24 10.50
CA LYS A 127 21.75 -5.59 9.59
C LYS A 127 22.84 -6.39 10.28
N LYS A 128 23.09 -6.20 11.56
CA LYS A 128 24.08 -6.95 12.33
C LYS A 128 23.70 -8.43 12.51
N THR A 129 22.42 -8.74 12.44
CA THR A 129 21.89 -10.09 12.66
C THR A 129 21.39 -10.76 11.39
N LEU A 130 20.76 -10.01 10.48
CA LEU A 130 20.16 -10.53 9.25
C LEU A 130 21.04 -10.32 8.01
N GLY A 131 22.11 -9.50 8.11
CA GLY A 131 22.86 -9.01 6.95
C GLY A 131 22.13 -7.86 6.25
N GLU A 132 22.65 -7.45 5.08
CA GLU A 132 22.03 -6.36 4.31
C GLU A 132 20.61 -6.77 3.83
N PRO A 133 19.65 -5.82 3.85
CA PRO A 133 18.32 -6.09 3.30
C PRO A 133 18.41 -6.29 1.78
N PRO A 134 17.48 -7.08 1.19
CA PRO A 134 17.42 -7.30 -0.26
C PRO A 134 17.28 -5.98 -1.05
N MET A 135 16.62 -5.00 -0.46
CA MET A 135 16.51 -3.64 -0.99
C MET A 135 16.75 -2.63 0.13
N ARG A 136 17.34 -1.48 -0.21
CA ARG A 136 17.50 -0.39 0.74
C ARG A 136 16.14 0.14 1.17
N HIS A 137 15.97 0.38 2.47
CA HIS A 137 14.71 0.89 3.01
C HIS A 137 14.46 2.34 2.60
N LYS A 138 13.21 2.64 2.28
CA LYS A 138 12.78 3.89 1.69
C LYS A 138 11.72 4.55 2.55
N VAL A 139 11.69 5.88 2.54
CA VAL A 139 10.73 6.68 3.27
C VAL A 139 10.03 7.65 2.35
N VAL A 140 8.72 7.74 2.52
CA VAL A 140 7.85 8.77 1.95
C VAL A 140 7.26 9.57 3.12
N ILE A 141 7.26 10.89 3.03
CA ILE A 141 6.75 11.76 4.10
C ILE A 141 5.55 12.55 3.59
N SER A 142 4.49 12.65 4.38
CA SER A 142 3.30 13.39 3.99
C SER A 142 3.54 14.89 3.96
N CYS A 143 3.02 15.54 2.92
CA CYS A 143 2.97 16.99 2.80
C CYS A 143 1.66 17.51 3.38
N CYS A 144 1.73 18.48 4.28
CA CYS A 144 0.55 19.19 4.75
C CYS A 144 -0.12 19.96 3.59
N ALA A 145 -1.45 20.02 3.61
CA ALA A 145 -2.24 20.72 2.61
C ALA A 145 -2.89 21.98 3.17
N PRO A 146 -2.96 23.07 2.38
CA PRO A 146 -3.75 24.23 2.75
C PRO A 146 -5.21 23.87 2.96
N CYS A 147 -5.79 24.32 4.07
CA CYS A 147 -7.18 24.02 4.43
C CYS A 147 -8.08 25.23 4.21
N LYS A 148 -9.31 24.96 3.76
CA LYS A 148 -10.39 25.95 3.79
C LYS A 148 -10.87 26.15 5.22
N LYS A 149 -11.16 27.38 5.59
CA LYS A 149 -11.88 27.69 6.84
C LYS A 149 -13.35 27.98 6.52
N ASP A 150 -14.25 27.32 7.21
CA ASP A 150 -15.70 27.43 6.96
C ASP A 150 -16.09 27.17 5.49
N GLY A 151 -15.39 26.21 4.84
CA GLY A 151 -15.62 25.83 3.45
C GLY A 151 -15.13 26.84 2.40
N LYS A 152 -14.42 27.89 2.80
CA LYS A 152 -13.97 28.96 1.90
C LYS A 152 -12.46 29.16 1.99
N TRP A 153 -11.88 29.50 0.83
CA TRP A 153 -10.52 30.03 0.76
C TRP A 153 -10.51 31.46 1.31
N GLN A 154 -9.72 31.71 2.33
CA GLN A 154 -9.59 33.01 2.97
C GLN A 154 -8.23 33.13 3.67
N ASP A 155 -7.88 34.34 4.05
CA ASP A 155 -6.76 34.57 4.95
C ASP A 155 -7.12 34.01 6.34
N ILE A 156 -6.34 33.05 6.81
CA ILE A 156 -6.51 32.40 8.10
C ILE A 156 -5.43 32.79 9.11
N GLY A 157 -4.53 33.72 8.73
CA GLY A 157 -3.36 34.03 9.53
C GLY A 157 -2.40 32.86 9.64
N TRP A 158 -2.22 32.10 8.54
CA TRP A 158 -1.42 30.86 8.53
C TRP A 158 0.00 31.06 9.00
N GLY A 159 0.64 32.16 8.63
CA GLY A 159 2.00 32.53 9.00
C GLY A 159 2.69 33.30 7.88
N GLU A 160 3.98 33.54 8.08
CA GLU A 160 4.82 34.34 7.19
C GLU A 160 5.91 33.48 6.54
N LEU A 161 6.22 33.76 5.27
CA LEU A 161 7.37 33.21 4.53
C LEU A 161 8.08 34.38 3.82
N ASP A 162 9.39 34.52 4.07
CA ASP A 162 10.24 35.55 3.45
C ASP A 162 9.74 36.99 3.66
N GLY A 163 9.16 37.30 4.82
CA GLY A 163 8.61 38.64 5.11
C GLY A 163 7.22 38.89 4.51
N GLU A 164 6.57 37.88 3.92
CA GLU A 164 5.25 37.96 3.33
C GLU A 164 4.23 37.10 4.12
N ASN A 165 3.14 37.72 4.57
CA ASN A 165 2.03 36.97 5.17
C ASN A 165 1.35 36.09 4.12
N ILE A 166 1.18 34.83 4.42
CA ILE A 166 0.59 33.84 3.53
C ILE A 166 -0.93 33.81 3.68
N ASP A 167 -1.61 34.16 2.61
CA ASP A 167 -3.07 34.26 2.50
C ASP A 167 -3.59 33.14 1.57
N PHE A 168 -4.28 32.14 2.14
CA PHE A 168 -4.78 31.00 1.38
C PHE A 168 -5.95 31.31 0.43
N SER A 169 -6.47 32.52 0.44
CA SER A 169 -7.38 32.97 -0.63
C SER A 169 -6.67 33.03 -2.00
N LYS A 170 -5.33 33.17 -2.00
CA LYS A 170 -4.50 33.27 -3.19
C LYS A 170 -3.86 31.91 -3.53
N ARG A 171 -4.08 31.44 -4.76
CA ARG A 171 -3.47 30.21 -5.27
C ARG A 171 -1.93 30.19 -5.13
N SER A 172 -1.28 31.32 -5.47
CA SER A 172 0.18 31.45 -5.39
C SER A 172 0.70 31.25 -3.97
N HIS A 173 -0.02 31.73 -2.96
CA HIS A 173 0.36 31.58 -1.57
C HIS A 173 0.16 30.15 -1.07
N ARG A 174 -0.93 29.47 -1.47
CA ARG A 174 -1.10 28.03 -1.18
C ARG A 174 0.05 27.22 -1.77
N LEU A 175 0.40 27.47 -3.02
CA LEU A 175 1.54 26.79 -3.66
C LEU A 175 2.88 27.14 -2.99
N LYS A 176 3.08 28.39 -2.56
CA LYS A 176 4.30 28.82 -1.83
C LYS A 176 4.41 28.05 -0.49
N ALA A 177 3.33 27.93 0.25
CA ALA A 177 3.31 27.22 1.54
C ALA A 177 3.68 25.73 1.40
N VAL A 178 3.08 25.03 0.44
CA VAL A 178 3.37 23.59 0.25
C VAL A 178 4.78 23.34 -0.29
N LYS A 179 5.30 24.23 -1.15
CA LYS A 179 6.70 24.15 -1.62
C LYS A 179 7.68 24.36 -0.46
N TRP A 180 7.42 25.34 0.39
CA TRP A 180 8.20 25.58 1.58
C TRP A 180 8.21 24.32 2.49
N TYR A 181 7.06 23.66 2.67
CA TYR A 181 7.00 22.46 3.50
C TYR A 181 7.79 21.29 2.89
N VAL A 182 7.76 21.13 1.56
CA VAL A 182 8.63 20.16 0.86
C VAL A 182 10.11 20.47 1.09
N ASP A 183 10.51 21.75 1.05
CA ASP A 183 11.88 22.16 1.36
C ASP A 183 12.27 21.82 2.80
N GLN A 184 11.34 22.02 3.74
CA GLN A 184 11.58 21.66 5.15
C GLN A 184 11.71 20.15 5.36
N ILE A 185 10.94 19.32 4.63
CA ILE A 185 11.12 17.86 4.64
C ILE A 185 12.52 17.48 4.18
N VAL A 186 12.97 18.02 3.05
CA VAL A 186 14.29 17.73 2.47
C VAL A 186 15.39 18.17 3.43
N GLU A 187 15.34 19.41 3.91
CA GLU A 187 16.33 19.98 4.85
C GLU A 187 16.41 19.17 6.15
N SER A 188 15.26 18.80 6.72
CA SER A 188 15.21 17.99 7.95
C SER A 188 15.83 16.61 7.74
N PHE A 189 15.55 15.98 6.60
CA PHE A 189 16.10 14.66 6.29
C PHE A 189 17.61 14.70 6.04
N GLU A 190 18.11 15.72 5.31
CA GLU A 190 19.54 15.93 5.09
C GLU A 190 20.27 16.20 6.42
N ASN A 191 19.69 17.01 7.30
CA ASN A 191 20.26 17.33 8.60
C ASN A 191 20.31 16.14 9.57
N ALA A 192 19.32 15.22 9.47
CA ALA A 192 19.30 14.00 10.28
C ALA A 192 20.40 13.01 9.89
N ALA A 193 20.92 13.09 8.66
CA ALA A 193 22.02 12.28 8.15
C ALA A 193 21.82 10.76 8.36
N PHE A 194 20.62 10.25 8.09
CA PHE A 194 20.28 8.84 8.22
C PHE A 194 21.19 7.94 7.37
N GLU A 195 21.58 6.79 7.92
CA GLU A 195 22.50 5.86 7.26
C GLU A 195 21.80 4.69 6.55
N ASN A 196 20.60 4.31 7.01
CA ASN A 196 19.92 3.07 6.62
C ASN A 196 18.63 3.30 5.83
N ILE A 197 18.12 4.52 5.77
CA ILE A 197 16.89 4.88 5.05
C ILE A 197 17.16 5.99 4.04
N ASP A 198 16.38 6.00 2.95
CA ASP A 198 16.44 7.03 1.90
C ASP A 198 15.09 7.73 1.78
N LEU A 199 15.09 9.06 1.75
CA LEU A 199 13.89 9.82 1.38
C LEU A 199 13.72 9.74 -0.15
N ILE A 200 12.63 9.10 -0.59
CA ILE A 200 12.37 8.94 -2.03
C ILE A 200 11.18 9.74 -2.53
N GLY A 201 10.33 10.23 -1.62
CA GLY A 201 9.14 10.92 -2.06
C GLY A 201 8.37 11.68 -1.00
N VAL A 202 7.40 12.41 -1.52
CA VAL A 202 6.44 13.20 -0.75
C VAL A 202 5.03 12.73 -1.07
N TYR A 203 4.26 12.45 -0.04
CA TYR A 203 2.88 12.04 -0.14
C TYR A 203 1.93 13.23 0.02
N TRP A 204 0.97 13.37 -0.89
CA TRP A 204 -0.09 14.35 -0.75
C TRP A 204 -1.17 13.83 0.20
N VAL A 205 -1.35 14.53 1.33
CA VAL A 205 -2.18 14.05 2.44
C VAL A 205 -3.69 14.00 2.16
N GLU A 206 -4.18 14.82 1.23
CA GLU A 206 -5.63 14.84 0.92
C GLU A 206 -5.99 13.69 -0.02
N GLU A 207 -6.86 12.81 0.39
CA GLU A 207 -7.42 11.75 -0.45
C GLU A 207 -8.35 12.27 -1.55
N SER A 208 -8.86 13.52 -1.42
CA SER A 208 -9.71 14.20 -2.40
C SER A 208 -9.09 15.53 -2.84
N LEU A 209 -8.95 15.74 -4.14
CA LEU A 209 -8.32 16.94 -4.68
C LEU A 209 -9.28 18.14 -4.88
N TRP A 210 -10.51 18.06 -4.40
CA TRP A 210 -11.54 19.07 -4.63
C TRP A 210 -11.17 20.49 -4.18
N SER A 211 -10.28 20.59 -3.21
CA SER A 211 -9.88 21.87 -2.65
C SER A 211 -8.59 22.41 -3.26
N ASN A 212 -7.62 21.57 -3.54
CA ASN A 212 -6.27 21.95 -3.94
C ASN A 212 -5.88 21.48 -5.35
N SER A 213 -6.80 20.98 -6.16
CA SER A 213 -6.54 20.47 -7.51
C SER A 213 -5.76 21.46 -8.40
N ASP A 214 -5.97 22.76 -8.18
CA ASP A 214 -5.35 23.85 -8.95
C ASP A 214 -3.83 24.03 -8.68
N ILE A 215 -3.29 23.43 -7.62
CA ILE A 215 -1.85 23.54 -7.29
C ILE A 215 -1.08 22.22 -7.46
N ILE A 216 -1.74 21.06 -7.53
CA ILE A 216 -1.11 19.74 -7.45
C ILE A 216 -0.08 19.50 -8.56
N ALA A 217 -0.43 19.72 -9.84
CA ALA A 217 0.52 19.52 -10.93
C ALA A 217 1.78 20.38 -10.80
N SER A 218 1.61 21.62 -10.29
CA SER A 218 2.73 22.53 -10.02
C SER A 218 3.57 22.08 -8.83
N LEU A 219 2.95 21.50 -7.81
CA LEU A 219 3.63 20.92 -6.66
C LEU A 219 4.42 19.68 -7.07
N ASN A 220 3.80 18.76 -7.80
CA ASN A 220 4.45 17.51 -8.23
C ASN A 220 5.65 17.78 -9.14
N SER A 221 5.53 18.79 -10.04
CA SER A 221 6.67 19.27 -10.82
C SER A 221 7.80 19.82 -9.93
N TYR A 222 7.46 20.50 -8.83
CA TYR A 222 8.44 21.02 -7.88
C TYR A 222 9.13 19.89 -7.10
N ILE A 223 8.38 18.91 -6.61
CA ILE A 223 8.92 17.72 -5.91
C ILE A 223 9.98 17.04 -6.78
N ARG A 224 9.74 16.88 -8.08
CA ARG A 224 10.73 16.31 -9.01
C ARG A 224 12.00 17.12 -9.12
N THR A 225 11.96 18.45 -8.95
CA THR A 225 13.20 19.27 -8.93
C THR A 225 14.09 18.98 -7.74
N LYS A 226 13.56 18.34 -6.71
CA LYS A 226 14.31 17.87 -5.53
C LYS A 226 14.86 16.44 -5.70
N GLY A 227 14.65 15.81 -6.86
CA GLY A 227 14.98 14.41 -7.08
C GLY A 227 14.02 13.43 -6.41
N LEU A 228 12.88 13.92 -5.92
CA LEU A 228 11.86 13.13 -5.21
C LEU A 228 10.69 12.79 -6.11
N LYS A 229 9.94 11.77 -5.72
CA LYS A 229 8.70 11.32 -6.36
C LYS A 229 7.48 11.81 -5.57
N SER A 230 6.36 11.96 -6.25
CA SER A 230 5.09 12.35 -5.65
C SER A 230 4.15 11.15 -5.53
N TYR A 231 3.62 10.94 -4.33
CA TYR A 231 2.78 9.80 -3.96
C TYR A 231 1.37 10.25 -3.59
N TRP A 232 0.37 9.40 -3.91
CA TRP A 232 -1.01 9.68 -3.58
C TRP A 232 -1.84 8.41 -3.39
N ILE A 233 -2.80 8.44 -2.44
CA ILE A 233 -3.80 7.39 -2.20
C ILE A 233 -5.16 8.09 -2.24
N PRO A 234 -5.89 8.05 -3.37
CA PRO A 234 -7.18 8.73 -3.50
C PRO A 234 -8.28 8.02 -2.73
N TYR A 235 -9.21 8.81 -2.19
CA TYR A 235 -10.39 8.30 -1.49
C TYR A 235 -11.26 7.43 -2.38
N TYR A 236 -11.57 6.24 -1.93
CA TYR A 236 -12.29 5.20 -2.67
C TYR A 236 -13.52 5.70 -3.47
N PRO A 237 -14.47 6.48 -2.92
CA PRO A 237 -15.64 6.93 -3.69
C PRO A 237 -15.30 7.78 -4.92
N ASN A 238 -14.09 8.32 -4.99
CA ASN A 238 -13.62 9.16 -6.10
C ASN A 238 -12.73 8.40 -7.10
N ASN A 239 -12.50 7.11 -6.89
CA ASN A 239 -11.60 6.30 -7.72
C ASN A 239 -11.91 6.42 -9.21
N GLU A 240 -13.20 6.42 -9.61
CA GLU A 240 -13.59 6.52 -11.03
C GLU A 240 -13.05 7.77 -11.72
N GLN A 241 -13.08 8.91 -11.03
CA GLN A 241 -12.52 10.15 -11.54
C GLN A 241 -11.00 10.08 -11.61
N TYR A 242 -10.36 9.59 -10.56
CA TYR A 242 -8.91 9.69 -10.41
C TYR A 242 -8.13 8.64 -11.18
N LYS A 243 -8.74 7.51 -11.58
CA LYS A 243 -8.13 6.49 -12.43
C LYS A 243 -7.45 7.06 -13.68
N PHE A 244 -8.02 8.12 -14.24
CA PHE A 244 -7.52 8.75 -15.47
C PHE A 244 -6.66 9.98 -15.20
N GLU A 245 -6.89 10.66 -14.11
CA GLU A 245 -6.37 12.02 -13.88
C GLU A 245 -5.08 12.03 -13.05
N TRP A 246 -4.81 10.98 -12.28
CA TRP A 246 -3.69 10.98 -11.33
C TRP A 246 -2.34 11.27 -12.00
N SER A 247 -2.04 10.65 -13.12
CA SER A 247 -0.78 10.86 -13.84
C SER A 247 -0.90 11.94 -14.93
N ASN A 248 -2.00 11.92 -15.70
CA ASN A 248 -2.15 12.79 -16.87
C ASN A 248 -2.47 14.24 -16.50
N THR A 249 -3.29 14.47 -15.48
CA THR A 249 -3.75 15.80 -15.07
C THR A 249 -2.95 16.33 -13.89
N TYR A 250 -2.74 15.48 -12.89
CA TYR A 250 -2.10 15.88 -11.64
C TYR A 250 -0.62 15.55 -11.56
N HIS A 251 -0.12 14.72 -12.48
CA HIS A 251 1.29 14.37 -12.61
C HIS A 251 1.89 13.75 -11.34
N PHE A 252 1.14 12.92 -10.63
CA PHE A 252 1.73 12.08 -9.59
C PHE A 252 2.67 11.04 -10.22
N ASP A 253 3.71 10.66 -9.51
CA ASP A 253 4.62 9.59 -9.94
C ASP A 253 4.09 8.22 -9.54
N MET A 254 3.34 8.15 -8.44
CA MET A 254 2.67 6.94 -7.97
C MET A 254 1.34 7.27 -7.31
N ALA A 255 0.31 6.49 -7.64
CA ALA A 255 -0.96 6.51 -6.90
C ALA A 255 -1.43 5.07 -6.62
N TYR A 256 -2.02 4.87 -5.45
CA TYR A 256 -2.55 3.58 -5.02
C TYR A 256 -4.08 3.65 -4.96
N GLN A 257 -4.75 2.68 -5.57
CA GLN A 257 -6.19 2.56 -5.47
C GLN A 257 -6.57 1.88 -4.16
N GLN A 258 -7.51 2.50 -3.42
CA GLN A 258 -8.18 1.87 -2.27
C GLN A 258 -9.31 0.96 -2.78
N PRO A 259 -9.30 -0.34 -2.57
CA PRO A 259 -10.43 -1.20 -2.90
C PRO A 259 -11.62 -1.01 -1.96
N ASN A 260 -11.41 -0.49 -0.74
CA ASN A 260 -12.41 -0.32 0.33
C ASN A 260 -13.22 -1.59 0.63
N TYR A 261 -12.59 -2.74 0.43
CA TYR A 261 -13.25 -4.02 0.65
C TYR A 261 -13.32 -4.38 2.14
N PHE A 262 -12.25 -4.08 2.88
CA PHE A 262 -12.22 -4.34 4.33
C PHE A 262 -13.28 -3.53 5.07
N PHE A 263 -13.49 -2.29 4.69
CA PHE A 263 -14.41 -1.35 5.36
C PHE A 263 -15.82 -1.31 4.75
N CYS A 264 -16.06 -2.04 3.67
CA CYS A 264 -17.37 -2.10 3.04
C CYS A 264 -18.40 -2.76 4.00
N ASN A 265 -19.62 -2.23 4.04
CA ASN A 265 -20.71 -2.73 4.89
C ASN A 265 -20.37 -2.78 6.39
N ASN A 266 -19.69 -1.76 6.89
CA ASN A 266 -19.26 -1.66 8.30
C ASN A 266 -20.41 -1.79 9.33
N ASN A 267 -21.67 -1.67 8.93
CA ASN A 267 -22.82 -1.79 9.81
C ASN A 267 -23.21 -3.25 10.12
N ASN A 268 -22.71 -4.21 9.34
CA ASN A 268 -22.92 -5.62 9.57
C ASN A 268 -21.60 -6.39 9.36
N PRO A 269 -20.87 -6.70 10.43
CA PRO A 269 -19.58 -7.38 10.34
C PRO A 269 -19.67 -8.80 9.76
N ASP A 270 -20.85 -9.42 9.76
CA ASP A 270 -21.06 -10.75 9.19
C ASP A 270 -21.28 -10.73 7.66
N ASP A 271 -21.53 -9.56 7.08
CA ASP A 271 -21.68 -9.43 5.63
C ASP A 271 -20.31 -9.30 4.96
N LEU A 272 -20.02 -10.21 4.03
CA LEU A 272 -18.86 -10.07 3.15
C LEU A 272 -19.24 -9.21 1.96
N PRO A 273 -18.41 -8.23 1.58
CA PRO A 273 -18.59 -7.50 0.33
C PRO A 273 -18.53 -8.45 -0.88
N PRO A 274 -19.05 -8.04 -2.03
CA PRO A 274 -18.89 -8.82 -3.25
C PRO A 274 -17.41 -8.95 -3.60
N TYR A 275 -16.94 -10.16 -3.78
CA TYR A 275 -15.55 -10.47 -4.14
C TYR A 275 -15.11 -9.78 -5.44
N SER A 276 -16.07 -9.63 -6.39
CA SER A 276 -15.85 -8.87 -7.63
C SER A 276 -15.43 -7.42 -7.42
N GLN A 277 -15.60 -6.84 -6.22
CA GLN A 277 -15.07 -5.51 -5.90
C GLN A 277 -13.55 -5.50 -5.87
N LEU A 278 -12.93 -6.51 -5.25
CA LEU A 278 -11.47 -6.68 -5.25
C LEU A 278 -10.95 -7.01 -6.65
N GLU A 279 -11.60 -7.94 -7.34
CA GLU A 279 -11.22 -8.30 -8.72
C GLU A 279 -11.23 -7.08 -9.64
N GLN A 280 -12.28 -6.25 -9.54
CA GLN A 280 -12.37 -5.02 -10.33
C GLN A 280 -11.28 -4.02 -9.98
N ALA A 281 -10.93 -3.87 -8.69
CA ALA A 281 -9.83 -3.00 -8.26
C ALA A 281 -8.49 -3.45 -8.86
N CYS A 282 -8.23 -4.76 -8.91
CA CYS A 282 -7.02 -5.30 -9.55
C CYS A 282 -6.99 -5.06 -11.07
N ILE A 283 -8.12 -5.27 -11.75
CA ILE A 283 -8.25 -5.00 -13.20
C ILE A 283 -7.99 -3.52 -13.48
N ASP A 284 -8.56 -2.63 -12.68
CA ASP A 284 -8.40 -1.19 -12.84
C ASP A 284 -6.96 -0.75 -12.55
N SER A 285 -6.34 -1.28 -11.51
CA SER A 285 -4.95 -1.03 -11.17
C SER A 285 -4.03 -1.32 -12.37
N LYS A 286 -4.12 -2.52 -12.94
CA LYS A 286 -3.36 -2.87 -14.16
C LYS A 286 -3.66 -1.95 -15.33
N LYS A 287 -4.93 -1.66 -15.57
CA LYS A 287 -5.36 -0.85 -16.72
C LYS A 287 -4.87 0.58 -16.65
N TYR A 288 -4.79 1.16 -15.47
CA TYR A 288 -4.49 2.58 -15.27
C TYR A 288 -3.12 2.84 -14.64
N GLY A 289 -2.31 1.81 -14.46
CA GLY A 289 -0.96 1.91 -13.89
C GLY A 289 -0.94 2.32 -12.42
N LEU A 290 -1.96 1.92 -11.64
CA LEU A 290 -2.07 2.21 -10.22
C LEU A 290 -1.42 1.11 -9.39
N GLY A 291 -0.87 1.46 -8.22
CA GLY A 291 -0.69 0.50 -7.14
C GLY A 291 -2.01 0.16 -6.47
N LEU A 292 -1.98 -0.75 -5.53
CA LEU A 292 -3.14 -1.14 -4.74
C LEU A 292 -2.86 -0.97 -3.25
N GLU A 293 -3.89 -0.59 -2.51
CA GLU A 293 -3.85 -0.59 -1.06
C GLU A 293 -4.46 -1.90 -0.53
N LEU A 294 -3.70 -2.62 0.29
CA LEU A 294 -4.20 -3.72 1.10
C LEU A 294 -4.63 -3.14 2.44
N GLU A 295 -5.92 -3.24 2.75
CA GLU A 295 -6.53 -2.55 3.88
C GLU A 295 -6.94 -3.54 4.96
N PHE A 296 -6.55 -3.30 6.20
CA PHE A 296 -7.10 -3.94 7.40
C PHE A 296 -6.83 -3.10 8.65
N GLU A 297 -7.55 -3.37 9.71
CA GLU A 297 -7.24 -2.84 11.05
C GLU A 297 -7.63 -3.83 12.14
N THR A 298 -6.98 -3.70 13.29
CA THR A 298 -7.15 -4.57 14.46
C THR A 298 -7.73 -3.86 15.67
N SER A 299 -7.97 -2.55 15.55
CA SER A 299 -8.45 -1.76 16.69
C SER A 299 -9.81 -2.25 17.18
N GLY A 300 -10.06 -2.10 18.47
CA GLY A 300 -11.32 -2.48 19.15
C GLY A 300 -12.56 -1.67 18.73
N SER A 301 -12.53 -1.04 17.56
CA SER A 301 -13.72 -0.57 16.88
C SER A 301 -14.49 -1.75 16.32
N SER A 302 -15.80 -1.59 16.11
CA SER A 302 -16.68 -2.62 15.52
C SER A 302 -16.23 -3.09 14.11
N ASN A 303 -15.17 -2.51 13.57
CA ASN A 303 -14.70 -2.68 12.20
C ASN A 303 -13.32 -3.35 12.09
N GLY A 304 -12.69 -3.72 13.21
CA GLY A 304 -11.34 -4.28 13.21
C GLY A 304 -11.29 -5.81 13.21
N LEU A 305 -10.10 -6.34 12.91
CA LEU A 305 -9.77 -7.75 13.16
C LEU A 305 -9.72 -7.97 14.66
N ASN A 306 -10.53 -8.90 15.16
CA ASN A 306 -10.49 -9.37 16.52
C ASN A 306 -10.98 -10.83 16.58
N GLU A 307 -10.83 -11.46 17.74
CA GLU A 307 -11.25 -12.83 17.99
C GLU A 307 -12.73 -13.09 17.70
N TYR A 308 -13.54 -12.03 17.72
CA TYR A 308 -15.00 -12.08 17.60
C TYR A 308 -15.50 -11.70 16.20
N SER A 309 -14.60 -11.39 15.25
CA SER A 309 -14.98 -10.93 13.91
C SER A 309 -14.36 -11.76 12.79
N PRO A 310 -14.81 -13.04 12.62
CA PRO A 310 -14.30 -13.91 11.55
C PRO A 310 -14.46 -13.35 10.16
N ALA A 311 -15.50 -12.51 9.94
CA ALA A 311 -15.73 -11.89 8.64
C ALA A 311 -14.67 -10.85 8.27
N PHE A 312 -14.18 -10.07 9.23
CA PHE A 312 -13.07 -9.12 8.97
C PHE A 312 -11.76 -9.85 8.69
N HIS A 313 -11.49 -10.93 9.41
CA HIS A 313 -10.34 -11.78 9.08
C HIS A 313 -10.48 -12.37 7.67
N GLN A 314 -11.68 -12.84 7.30
CA GLN A 314 -11.93 -13.34 5.96
C GLN A 314 -11.70 -12.29 4.87
N ARG A 315 -12.08 -11.03 5.13
CA ARG A 315 -11.81 -9.92 4.19
C ARG A 315 -10.31 -9.72 3.93
N LEU A 316 -9.47 -9.81 4.98
CA LEU A 316 -8.02 -9.77 4.80
C LEU A 316 -7.51 -10.97 3.99
N VAL A 317 -8.01 -12.17 4.26
CA VAL A 317 -7.67 -13.38 3.50
C VAL A 317 -8.11 -13.22 2.03
N ASP A 318 -9.25 -12.60 1.77
CA ASP A 318 -9.76 -12.33 0.42
C ASP A 318 -8.83 -11.37 -0.35
N TYR A 319 -8.30 -10.33 0.30
CA TYR A 319 -7.26 -9.47 -0.30
C TYR A 319 -6.06 -10.29 -0.76
N LEU A 320 -5.52 -11.12 0.13
CA LEU A 320 -4.35 -11.93 -0.19
C LEU A 320 -4.61 -12.92 -1.32
N ASN A 321 -5.81 -13.51 -1.36
CA ASN A 321 -6.21 -14.43 -2.41
C ASN A 321 -6.35 -13.73 -3.76
N VAL A 322 -7.09 -12.62 -3.81
CA VAL A 322 -7.33 -11.90 -5.07
C VAL A 322 -6.05 -11.29 -5.61
N PHE A 323 -5.21 -10.72 -4.74
CA PHE A 323 -3.95 -10.13 -5.18
C PHE A 323 -3.00 -11.18 -5.77
N ASP A 324 -2.99 -12.37 -5.21
CA ASP A 324 -2.24 -13.52 -5.76
C ASP A 324 -2.87 -13.99 -7.10
N GLU A 325 -4.18 -14.25 -7.13
CA GLU A 325 -4.91 -14.66 -8.34
C GLU A 325 -4.76 -13.70 -9.51
N GLN A 326 -4.80 -12.41 -9.22
CA GLN A 326 -4.73 -11.36 -10.24
C GLN A 326 -3.30 -10.95 -10.57
N GLY A 327 -2.28 -11.57 -9.97
CA GLY A 327 -0.87 -11.26 -10.19
C GLY A 327 -0.44 -9.87 -9.70
N VAL A 328 -1.15 -9.32 -8.70
CA VAL A 328 -0.80 -8.02 -8.10
C VAL A 328 0.56 -8.09 -7.42
N PHE A 329 0.84 -9.19 -6.74
CA PHE A 329 2.10 -9.37 -6.04
C PHE A 329 3.30 -9.54 -6.97
N GLU A 330 3.09 -9.89 -8.23
CA GLU A 330 4.14 -9.97 -9.26
C GLU A 330 4.31 -8.68 -10.05
N GLU A 331 3.23 -7.91 -10.24
CA GLU A 331 3.20 -6.84 -11.24
C GLU A 331 2.90 -5.44 -10.67
N SER A 332 2.57 -5.30 -9.37
CA SER A 332 2.10 -4.03 -8.83
C SER A 332 2.79 -3.65 -7.51
N CYS A 333 2.87 -2.36 -7.24
CA CYS A 333 3.23 -1.86 -5.90
C CYS A 333 2.04 -1.99 -4.96
N VAL A 334 2.30 -2.31 -3.70
CA VAL A 334 1.29 -2.46 -2.67
C VAL A 334 1.57 -1.52 -1.50
N ALA A 335 0.56 -0.73 -1.12
CA ALA A 335 0.55 0.01 0.13
C ALA A 335 -0.25 -0.78 1.17
N TYR A 336 0.19 -0.78 2.41
CA TYR A 336 -0.45 -1.53 3.50
C TYR A 336 -1.03 -0.54 4.52
N TYR A 337 -2.35 -0.34 4.43
CA TYR A 337 -3.09 0.35 5.47
C TYR A 337 -3.46 -0.65 6.57
N THR A 338 -2.91 -0.46 7.73
CA THR A 338 -3.09 -1.38 8.87
C THR A 338 -3.72 -0.71 10.10
N GLY A 339 -4.51 0.33 9.85
CA GLY A 339 -5.02 1.18 10.92
C GLY A 339 -3.89 1.88 11.67
N THR A 340 -4.03 1.99 13.00
CA THR A 340 -2.99 2.67 13.81
C THR A 340 -1.78 1.76 14.08
N LYS A 341 -2.01 0.45 14.34
CA LYS A 341 -0.96 -0.49 14.79
C LYS A 341 -1.28 -1.96 14.45
N GLY A 342 -1.98 -2.20 13.36
CA GLY A 342 -2.48 -3.55 13.04
C GLY A 342 -1.39 -4.60 12.92
N ILE A 343 -0.22 -4.27 12.39
CA ILE A 343 0.91 -5.19 12.31
C ILE A 343 1.44 -5.54 13.72
N ILE A 344 1.53 -4.57 14.63
CA ILE A 344 1.92 -4.82 16.03
C ILE A 344 0.91 -5.77 16.69
N ASP A 345 -0.38 -5.44 16.57
CA ASP A 345 -1.45 -6.22 17.21
C ASP A 345 -1.49 -7.67 16.67
N MET A 346 -1.25 -7.86 15.39
CA MET A 346 -1.18 -9.21 14.82
C MET A 346 0.07 -9.96 15.24
N ALA A 347 1.21 -9.30 15.34
CA ALA A 347 2.46 -9.92 15.79
C ALA A 347 2.39 -10.31 17.29
N GLU A 348 1.69 -9.53 18.11
CA GLU A 348 1.50 -9.78 19.55
C GLU A 348 0.28 -10.66 19.85
N SER A 349 -0.51 -11.02 18.84
CA SER A 349 -1.73 -11.80 19.01
C SER A 349 -1.43 -13.20 19.55
N SER A 350 -2.31 -13.71 20.40
CA SER A 350 -2.27 -15.13 20.81
C SER A 350 -3.03 -16.05 19.85
N ASP A 351 -3.73 -15.50 18.85
CA ASP A 351 -4.49 -16.26 17.87
C ASP A 351 -3.55 -16.83 16.78
N PRO A 352 -3.42 -18.15 16.65
CA PRO A 352 -2.60 -18.77 15.62
C PRO A 352 -3.04 -18.41 14.18
N VAL A 353 -4.30 -18.00 14.00
CA VAL A 353 -4.80 -17.58 12.69
C VAL A 353 -4.19 -16.24 12.28
N ASN A 354 -4.02 -15.31 13.22
CA ASN A 354 -3.34 -14.05 12.96
C ASN A 354 -1.87 -14.28 12.62
N HIS A 355 -1.17 -15.17 13.34
CA HIS A 355 0.21 -15.52 13.03
C HIS A 355 0.35 -16.15 11.64
N ALA A 356 -0.51 -17.12 11.29
CA ALA A 356 -0.49 -17.74 9.97
C ALA A 356 -0.75 -16.73 8.83
N THR A 357 -1.61 -15.74 9.08
CA THR A 357 -1.87 -14.67 8.11
C THR A 357 -0.67 -13.74 7.97
N MET A 358 -0.02 -13.38 9.08
CA MET A 358 1.22 -12.60 9.06
C MET A 358 2.36 -13.35 8.35
N ASP A 359 2.52 -14.66 8.63
CA ASP A 359 3.49 -15.52 7.93
C ASP A 359 3.27 -15.48 6.42
N ARG A 360 1.99 -15.53 5.99
CA ARG A 360 1.64 -15.43 4.57
C ARG A 360 2.01 -14.09 3.96
N ILE A 361 1.68 -12.98 4.61
CA ILE A 361 2.04 -11.63 4.13
C ILE A 361 3.57 -11.52 4.02
N ALA A 362 4.30 -11.91 5.06
CA ALA A 362 5.75 -11.84 5.09
C ALA A 362 6.41 -12.72 4.03
N ALA A 363 5.94 -13.93 3.84
CA ALA A 363 6.44 -14.83 2.79
C ALA A 363 6.21 -14.25 1.38
N THR A 364 5.04 -13.63 1.17
CA THR A 364 4.74 -12.95 -0.10
C THR A 364 5.70 -11.80 -0.36
N VAL A 365 5.91 -10.93 0.64
CA VAL A 365 6.83 -9.78 0.55
C VAL A 365 8.28 -10.26 0.34
N GLU A 366 8.74 -11.27 1.09
CA GLU A 366 10.08 -11.84 0.95
C GLU A 366 10.32 -12.37 -0.47
N LYS A 367 9.36 -13.10 -1.06
CA LYS A 367 9.42 -13.57 -2.45
C LYS A 367 9.53 -12.43 -3.45
N ARG A 368 8.71 -11.38 -3.28
CA ARG A 368 8.72 -10.19 -4.13
C ARG A 368 10.08 -9.48 -4.10
N HIS A 369 10.62 -9.25 -2.91
CA HIS A 369 11.90 -8.59 -2.72
C HIS A 369 13.06 -9.40 -3.32
N ALA A 370 13.02 -10.72 -3.18
CA ALA A 370 14.01 -11.60 -3.80
C ALA A 370 13.97 -11.53 -5.33
N ALA A 371 12.77 -11.52 -5.93
CA ALA A 371 12.60 -11.39 -7.37
C ALA A 371 13.11 -10.04 -7.91
N ILE A 372 12.78 -8.93 -7.24
CA ILE A 372 13.23 -7.59 -7.60
C ILE A 372 14.77 -7.49 -7.52
N SER A 373 15.36 -7.97 -6.41
CA SER A 373 16.82 -7.89 -6.18
C SER A 373 17.63 -8.70 -7.17
N ALA A 374 17.12 -9.86 -7.59
CA ALA A 374 17.81 -10.73 -8.53
C ALA A 374 17.72 -10.26 -9.97
N GLY A 375 16.76 -9.44 -10.30
CA GLY A 375 16.52 -9.02 -11.68
C GLY A 375 16.11 -10.14 -12.61
N ILE A 376 15.53 -11.21 -12.07
CA ILE A 376 15.16 -12.43 -12.80
C ILE A 376 13.70 -12.74 -12.46
N ASP A 377 12.86 -12.95 -13.48
CA ASP A 377 11.45 -13.33 -13.33
C ASP A 377 11.26 -14.72 -12.68
N ASP A 378 12.33 -15.48 -12.50
CA ASP A 378 12.33 -16.87 -12.01
C ASP A 378 13.19 -17.09 -10.74
N VAL A 379 13.25 -16.16 -9.81
CA VAL A 379 13.83 -16.48 -8.51
C VAL A 379 12.79 -17.26 -7.69
N VAL A 380 12.93 -18.57 -7.74
CA VAL A 380 12.36 -19.42 -6.71
C VAL A 380 13.16 -19.17 -5.43
N ALA A 381 12.81 -18.14 -4.69
CA ALA A 381 13.20 -18.10 -3.28
C ALA A 381 12.62 -19.37 -2.65
N ASP A 382 13.39 -20.03 -1.79
CA ASP A 382 12.95 -21.20 -1.01
C ASP A 382 11.94 -20.76 0.09
N VAL A 383 11.14 -19.76 -0.24
CA VAL A 383 10.09 -19.17 0.62
C VAL A 383 8.83 -19.97 0.36
N ARG A 384 8.50 -20.81 1.31
CA ARG A 384 7.30 -21.64 1.27
C ARG A 384 6.05 -20.81 1.55
N ILE A 385 5.47 -20.22 0.52
CA ILE A 385 4.11 -19.68 0.63
C ILE A 385 3.16 -20.87 0.63
N PRO A 386 2.24 -20.99 1.60
CA PRO A 386 1.24 -22.04 1.55
C PRO A 386 0.49 -21.98 0.22
N PHE A 387 0.44 -23.08 -0.50
CA PHE A 387 -0.18 -23.18 -1.82
C PHE A 387 -1.70 -23.29 -1.78
N ALA A 388 -2.30 -23.45 -0.59
CA ALA A 388 -3.74 -23.52 -0.42
C ALA A 388 -4.21 -22.87 0.88
N TYR A 389 -5.38 -22.27 0.87
CA TYR A 389 -5.97 -21.51 1.97
C TYR A 389 -7.46 -21.86 2.11
N ALA A 390 -7.99 -21.78 3.35
CA ALA A 390 -9.42 -21.92 3.61
C ALA A 390 -10.10 -20.55 3.58
N GLY A 391 -11.20 -20.47 2.84
CA GLY A 391 -12.14 -19.35 2.86
C GLY A 391 -13.47 -19.74 3.55
N ARG A 392 -14.45 -18.85 3.46
CA ARG A 392 -15.80 -19.10 3.95
C ARG A 392 -16.58 -19.93 2.95
N GLY A 393 -16.73 -21.24 3.23
CA GLY A 393 -17.39 -22.19 2.33
C GLY A 393 -16.58 -22.54 1.08
N GLU A 394 -15.29 -22.22 1.05
CA GLU A 394 -14.42 -22.53 -0.09
C GLU A 394 -12.96 -22.79 0.32
N ILE A 395 -12.23 -23.43 -0.57
CA ILE A 395 -10.78 -23.56 -0.54
C ILE A 395 -10.21 -22.86 -1.76
N PHE A 396 -9.20 -22.03 -1.56
CA PHE A 396 -8.42 -21.42 -2.63
C PHE A 396 -7.07 -22.13 -2.77
N ILE A 397 -6.72 -22.49 -4.00
CA ILE A 397 -5.44 -23.12 -4.37
C ILE A 397 -4.73 -22.17 -5.33
N THR A 398 -3.52 -21.75 -5.00
CA THR A 398 -2.74 -20.81 -5.81
C THR A 398 -2.37 -21.41 -7.17
N ALA A 399 -2.11 -20.55 -8.15
CA ALA A 399 -1.65 -20.97 -9.46
C ALA A 399 -0.29 -21.70 -9.44
N ALA A 400 0.46 -21.58 -8.34
CA ALA A 400 1.72 -22.30 -8.12
C ALA A 400 1.54 -23.82 -7.94
N ALA A 401 0.30 -24.29 -7.63
CA ALA A 401 0.01 -25.70 -7.46
C ALA A 401 -1.10 -26.18 -8.43
N PRO A 402 -0.85 -26.18 -9.74
CA PRO A 402 -1.86 -26.53 -10.74
C PRO A 402 -2.35 -27.99 -10.67
N ASP A 403 -1.54 -28.88 -10.09
CA ASP A 403 -1.84 -30.30 -9.91
C ASP A 403 -2.37 -30.66 -8.52
N ALA A 404 -2.67 -29.63 -7.71
CA ALA A 404 -3.16 -29.84 -6.36
C ALA A 404 -4.47 -30.61 -6.32
N CYS A 405 -4.64 -31.39 -5.25
CA CYS A 405 -5.85 -32.18 -5.00
C CYS A 405 -6.36 -31.93 -3.59
N VAL A 406 -7.67 -31.76 -3.44
CA VAL A 406 -8.35 -31.59 -2.16
C VAL A 406 -9.01 -32.91 -1.73
N TYR A 407 -8.79 -33.30 -0.50
CA TYR A 407 -9.33 -34.51 0.11
C TYR A 407 -10.09 -34.17 1.39
N THR A 408 -11.17 -34.87 1.61
CA THR A 408 -11.83 -34.94 2.92
C THR A 408 -10.95 -35.71 3.92
N MET A 409 -11.24 -35.62 5.21
CA MET A 409 -10.45 -36.31 6.26
C MET A 409 -10.53 -37.84 6.18
N ASP A 410 -11.52 -38.41 5.50
CA ASP A 410 -11.67 -39.82 5.20
C ASP A 410 -11.00 -40.23 3.87
N GLY A 411 -10.26 -39.33 3.23
CA GLY A 411 -9.44 -39.60 2.06
C GLY A 411 -10.16 -39.54 0.71
N VAL A 412 -11.38 -39.06 0.68
CA VAL A 412 -12.12 -38.87 -0.58
C VAL A 412 -11.64 -37.59 -1.29
N ARG A 413 -11.17 -37.73 -2.53
CA ARG A 413 -10.81 -36.58 -3.36
C ARG A 413 -12.06 -35.84 -3.83
N VAL A 414 -12.18 -34.56 -3.51
CA VAL A 414 -13.33 -33.70 -3.81
C VAL A 414 -13.05 -32.63 -4.86
N HIS A 415 -11.76 -32.31 -5.09
CA HIS A 415 -11.35 -31.36 -6.11
C HIS A 415 -9.95 -31.66 -6.63
N SER A 416 -9.61 -31.13 -7.82
CA SER A 416 -8.24 -31.10 -8.36
C SER A 416 -8.06 -29.87 -9.25
N GLY A 417 -6.88 -29.27 -9.21
CA GLY A 417 -6.48 -28.06 -9.94
C GLY A 417 -6.42 -26.83 -9.07
N ALA A 418 -5.75 -25.80 -9.58
CA ALA A 418 -5.68 -24.48 -8.96
C ALA A 418 -7.00 -23.71 -9.07
N GLY A 419 -7.16 -22.67 -8.27
CA GLY A 419 -8.33 -21.82 -8.23
C GLY A 419 -9.22 -22.07 -7.02
N ARG A 420 -10.47 -21.59 -7.09
CA ARG A 420 -11.44 -21.67 -5.99
C ARG A 420 -12.29 -22.92 -6.09
N PHE A 421 -12.49 -23.54 -4.97
CA PHE A 421 -13.33 -24.70 -4.83
C PHE A 421 -14.32 -24.50 -3.68
N ALA A 422 -15.60 -24.34 -4.00
CA ALA A 422 -16.67 -24.25 -3.02
C ALA A 422 -16.89 -25.60 -2.34
N CYS A 423 -16.90 -25.63 -1.00
CA CYS A 423 -17.04 -26.83 -0.21
C CYS A 423 -17.82 -26.57 1.11
N ALA A 424 -18.35 -27.62 1.69
CA ALA A 424 -19.03 -27.53 2.99
C ALA A 424 -18.03 -27.19 4.11
N ALA A 425 -18.56 -26.61 5.21
CA ALA A 425 -17.77 -26.44 6.43
C ALA A 425 -17.22 -27.81 6.89
N GLY A 426 -15.92 -27.85 7.20
CA GLY A 426 -15.24 -29.08 7.56
C GLY A 426 -13.73 -28.99 7.49
N ALA A 427 -13.05 -30.10 7.81
CA ALA A 427 -11.60 -30.22 7.67
C ALA A 427 -11.23 -30.92 6.37
N TYR A 428 -10.23 -30.38 5.68
CA TYR A 428 -9.72 -30.87 4.39
C TYR A 428 -8.22 -31.00 4.41
N VAL A 429 -7.69 -31.87 3.56
CA VAL A 429 -6.25 -31.97 3.27
C VAL A 429 -6.07 -31.59 1.80
N VAL A 430 -5.20 -30.63 1.53
CA VAL A 430 -4.82 -30.26 0.18
C VAL A 430 -3.39 -30.74 -0.05
N SER A 431 -3.17 -31.51 -1.13
CA SER A 431 -1.85 -31.92 -1.59
C SER A 431 -1.49 -31.17 -2.85
N ASP A 432 -0.27 -30.68 -2.97
CA ASP A 432 0.24 -30.00 -4.17
C ASP A 432 0.49 -30.94 -5.36
N GLY A 433 0.41 -32.25 -5.16
CA GLY A 433 0.78 -33.27 -6.14
C GLY A 433 2.26 -33.61 -6.17
N HIS A 434 3.12 -32.88 -5.46
CA HIS A 434 4.60 -33.04 -5.43
C HIS A 434 5.13 -33.48 -4.07
N GLY A 435 4.26 -33.70 -3.11
CA GLY A 435 4.58 -34.26 -1.79
C GLY A 435 4.33 -33.32 -0.62
N GLU A 436 3.94 -32.09 -0.86
CA GLU A 436 3.50 -31.19 0.19
C GLU A 436 2.00 -31.34 0.47
N THR A 437 1.61 -31.11 1.72
CA THR A 437 0.20 -31.16 2.14
C THR A 437 -0.09 -30.05 3.14
N VAL A 438 -1.27 -29.44 3.01
CA VAL A 438 -1.80 -28.46 3.96
C VAL A 438 -3.13 -28.96 4.50
N LYS A 439 -3.33 -28.85 5.80
CA LYS A 439 -4.64 -29.13 6.44
C LYS A 439 -5.39 -27.81 6.62
N LEU A 440 -6.60 -27.74 6.08
CA LEU A 440 -7.45 -26.56 6.11
C LEU A 440 -8.74 -26.85 6.89
N ILE A 441 -9.26 -25.83 7.57
CA ILE A 441 -10.56 -25.86 8.23
C ILE A 441 -11.42 -24.80 7.58
N VAL A 442 -12.43 -25.24 6.81
CA VAL A 442 -13.43 -24.38 6.19
C VAL A 442 -14.58 -24.16 7.18
N LYS A 443 -14.95 -22.90 7.39
CA LYS A 443 -16.03 -22.49 8.32
C LYS A 443 -17.32 -22.14 7.58
#